data_7092fceb617a6b074ce7107e215a2594
#
_entry.id   7092fceb617a6b074ce7107e215a2594
#
_cell.length_a   1.000
_cell.length_b   1.000
_cell.length_c   1.000
_cell.angle_alpha   90.00
_cell.angle_beta   90.00
_cell.angle_gamma   90.00
#
_symmetry.space_group_name_H-M   'P 1'
#
loop_
_entity.id
_entity.type
_entity.pdbx_description
1 polymer ?
#
loop_
_entity_poly.entity_id
_entity_poly.type
_entity_poly.pdbx_seq_one_letter_code
_entity_poly.pdbx_strand_id
1 'polypeptide(L)'
;MNVKLVSVTKPEVEGIDNAEDIIAYCARVSNPTNQINTETAPRLLRFLIKHKHWSPFELANMCVEIQTSRAIAAQILRHRSFSFQEFSQRYSKATEMEPLELRAPAEKNRQSSSEIVQDEYFNKMAAAFLEGSKQMYDQLISAGVAKECARMILPLNTQTTMYMNGSIRSWIHYIDLRTEENTQKEHREIAEAVKAVFVENFPTVSEALEWK
;
A
#
# COMPACT_ATOMS: atom_id res chain seq x y z
N MET A 1 -2.32 -6.19 -10.12
CA MET A 1 -2.19 -5.36 -8.88
C MET A 1 -3.18 -4.21 -8.94
N ASN A 2 -3.80 -3.84 -7.83
CA ASN A 2 -4.79 -2.76 -7.76
C ASN A 2 -4.79 -2.12 -6.36
N VAL A 3 -5.12 -0.81 -6.29
CA VAL A 3 -5.31 -0.06 -5.03
C VAL A 3 -6.63 0.68 -5.10
N LYS A 4 -7.40 0.64 -4.01
CA LYS A 4 -8.71 1.28 -3.91
C LYS A 4 -8.87 1.95 -2.55
N LEU A 5 -9.37 3.19 -2.53
CA LEU A 5 -9.74 3.85 -1.28
C LEU A 5 -10.89 3.11 -0.59
N VAL A 6 -10.74 2.88 0.71
CA VAL A 6 -11.78 2.28 1.58
C VAL A 6 -12.40 3.34 2.48
N SER A 7 -11.57 4.13 3.15
CA SER A 7 -12.05 5.19 4.04
C SER A 7 -11.00 6.26 4.28
N VAL A 8 -11.49 7.45 4.62
CA VAL A 8 -10.71 8.58 5.12
C VAL A 8 -11.38 9.09 6.38
N THR A 9 -10.62 9.64 7.32
CA THR A 9 -11.17 10.30 8.51
C THR A 9 -12.24 11.32 8.11
N LYS A 10 -13.45 11.16 8.66
CA LYS A 10 -14.53 12.12 8.57
C LYS A 10 -14.53 12.97 9.83
N PRO A 11 -14.40 14.30 9.73
CA PRO A 11 -14.57 15.18 10.89
C PRO A 11 -15.99 15.14 11.45
N GLU A 12 -16.10 15.29 12.77
CA GLU A 12 -17.38 15.48 13.49
C GLU A 12 -17.40 16.84 14.23
N VAL A 13 -16.48 17.74 13.87
CA VAL A 13 -16.38 19.11 14.42
C VAL A 13 -17.10 20.06 13.49
N GLU A 14 -18.02 20.87 14.02
CA GLU A 14 -18.75 21.87 13.24
C GLU A 14 -17.80 22.87 12.58
N GLY A 15 -17.96 23.09 11.27
CA GLY A 15 -17.12 23.97 10.46
C GLY A 15 -15.80 23.33 9.98
N ILE A 16 -15.61 22.03 10.19
CA ILE A 16 -14.48 21.25 9.67
C ILE A 16 -15.01 20.15 8.75
N ASP A 17 -14.71 20.21 7.45
CA ASP A 17 -15.40 19.40 6.44
C ASP A 17 -14.55 18.22 5.91
N ASN A 18 -13.23 18.27 6.03
CA ASN A 18 -12.34 17.26 5.48
C ASN A 18 -11.20 16.88 6.42
N ALA A 19 -10.49 15.79 6.06
CA ALA A 19 -9.40 15.24 6.88
C ALA A 19 -8.17 16.15 6.97
N GLU A 20 -7.91 17.02 5.99
CA GLU A 20 -6.81 17.98 6.04
C GLU A 20 -7.09 19.09 7.05
N ASP A 21 -8.33 19.57 7.08
CA ASP A 21 -8.77 20.59 8.04
C ASP A 21 -8.75 20.06 9.48
N ILE A 22 -9.04 18.76 9.71
CA ILE A 22 -8.90 18.17 11.06
C ILE A 22 -7.45 18.17 11.53
N ILE A 23 -6.48 17.96 10.64
CA ILE A 23 -5.05 18.08 10.97
C ILE A 23 -4.71 19.50 11.43
N ALA A 24 -5.18 20.51 10.71
CA ALA A 24 -4.97 21.91 11.05
C ALA A 24 -5.69 22.29 12.36
N TYR A 25 -6.93 21.81 12.56
CA TYR A 25 -7.70 21.96 13.78
C TYR A 25 -6.95 21.40 14.99
N CYS A 26 -6.47 20.17 14.91
CA CYS A 26 -5.71 19.53 15.98
C CYS A 26 -4.38 20.25 16.27
N ALA A 27 -3.69 20.72 15.23
CA ALA A 27 -2.46 21.50 15.39
C ALA A 27 -2.67 22.81 16.16
N ARG A 28 -3.88 23.37 16.10
CA ARG A 28 -4.25 24.63 16.79
C ARG A 28 -4.84 24.43 18.20
N VAL A 29 -4.70 23.28 18.80
CA VAL A 29 -5.23 22.98 20.15
C VAL A 29 -4.83 24.04 21.20
N SER A 30 -3.65 24.66 21.06
CA SER A 30 -3.18 25.73 21.95
C SER A 30 -3.60 27.15 21.50
N ASN A 31 -4.44 27.27 20.47
CA ASN A 31 -4.97 28.54 19.98
C ASN A 31 -6.48 28.42 19.69
N PRO A 32 -7.32 28.32 20.73
CA PRO A 32 -8.76 28.02 20.61
C PRO A 32 -9.53 29.03 19.77
N THR A 33 -9.15 30.30 19.80
CA THR A 33 -9.83 31.37 19.04
C THR A 33 -9.65 31.27 17.53
N ASN A 34 -8.64 30.53 17.07
CA ASN A 34 -8.33 30.35 15.65
C ASN A 34 -8.43 28.85 15.23
N GLN A 35 -8.97 28.00 16.10
CA GLN A 35 -8.91 26.56 15.91
C GLN A 35 -9.74 26.09 14.70
N ILE A 36 -10.92 26.66 14.50
CA ILE A 36 -11.84 26.32 13.39
C ILE A 36 -11.58 27.10 12.09
N ASN A 37 -10.50 27.87 12.01
CA ASN A 37 -10.20 28.66 10.83
C ASN A 37 -9.62 27.78 9.71
N THR A 38 -10.45 27.42 8.73
CA THR A 38 -10.04 26.62 7.56
C THR A 38 -9.32 27.44 6.47
N GLU A 39 -9.56 28.75 6.37
CA GLU A 39 -8.95 29.62 5.35
C GLU A 39 -7.41 29.60 5.41
N THR A 40 -6.86 29.53 6.62
CA THR A 40 -5.41 29.51 6.83
C THR A 40 -4.85 28.10 7.06
N ALA A 41 -5.67 27.07 6.99
CA ALA A 41 -5.24 25.68 7.13
C ALA A 41 -4.17 25.26 6.10
N PRO A 42 -4.27 25.61 4.79
CA PRO A 42 -3.24 25.24 3.82
C PRO A 42 -1.86 25.82 4.16
N ARG A 43 -1.82 27.07 4.63
CA ARG A 43 -0.57 27.71 5.06
C ARG A 43 0.05 27.02 6.28
N LEU A 44 -0.80 26.62 7.23
CA LEU A 44 -0.35 25.90 8.42
C LEU A 44 0.19 24.51 8.06
N LEU A 45 -0.50 23.74 7.22
CA LEU A 45 -0.03 22.42 6.78
C LEU A 45 1.33 22.49 6.09
N ARG A 46 1.54 23.46 5.19
CA ARG A 46 2.87 23.71 4.56
C ARG A 46 3.93 24.03 5.61
N PHE A 47 3.60 24.85 6.61
CA PHE A 47 4.52 25.18 7.71
C PHE A 47 4.89 23.94 8.51
N LEU A 48 3.92 23.11 8.90
CA LEU A 48 4.13 21.88 9.68
C LEU A 48 5.02 20.89 8.93
N ILE A 49 4.77 20.67 7.64
CA ILE A 49 5.58 19.79 6.78
C ILE A 49 7.01 20.31 6.67
N LYS A 50 7.18 21.61 6.33
CA LYS A 50 8.48 22.24 6.20
C LYS A 50 9.34 22.12 7.46
N HIS A 51 8.72 22.23 8.64
CA HIS A 51 9.39 22.15 9.93
C HIS A 51 9.36 20.75 10.54
N LYS A 52 8.85 19.74 9.81
CA LYS A 52 8.77 18.35 10.26
C LYS A 52 7.99 18.16 11.56
N HIS A 53 6.96 18.97 11.76
CA HIS A 53 6.03 18.86 12.89
C HIS A 53 4.95 17.85 12.58
N TRP A 54 5.26 16.57 12.70
CA TRP A 54 4.45 15.46 12.21
C TRP A 54 3.30 15.05 13.12
N SER A 55 3.31 15.41 14.41
CA SER A 55 2.29 14.93 15.36
C SER A 55 0.84 15.24 14.96
N PRO A 56 0.46 16.40 14.36
CA PRO A 56 -0.91 16.63 13.94
C PRO A 56 -1.39 15.67 12.86
N PHE A 57 -0.47 15.19 12.00
CA PHE A 57 -0.77 14.25 10.92
C PHE A 57 -1.07 12.83 11.42
N GLU A 58 -0.90 12.54 12.71
CA GLU A 58 -1.34 11.30 13.34
C GLU A 58 -2.85 11.29 13.63
N LEU A 59 -3.53 12.44 13.58
CA LEU A 59 -4.93 12.60 13.98
C LEU A 59 -5.92 12.36 12.83
N ALA A 60 -5.43 12.15 11.62
CA ALA A 60 -6.24 11.75 10.47
C ALA A 60 -5.70 10.45 9.88
N ASN A 61 -6.58 9.61 9.36
CA ASN A 61 -6.26 8.29 8.85
C ASN A 61 -6.83 8.08 7.45
N MET A 62 -6.17 7.21 6.68
CA MET A 62 -6.65 6.67 5.41
C MET A 62 -6.53 5.16 5.44
N CYS A 63 -7.54 4.47 4.91
CA CYS A 63 -7.53 3.03 4.69
C CYS A 63 -7.66 2.75 3.19
N VAL A 64 -6.81 1.86 2.67
CA VAL A 64 -6.88 1.38 1.30
C VAL A 64 -6.99 -0.14 1.25
N GLU A 65 -7.66 -0.65 0.22
CA GLU A 65 -7.60 -2.04 -0.22
C GLU A 65 -6.48 -2.17 -1.25
N ILE A 66 -5.60 -3.15 -1.04
CA ILE A 66 -4.49 -3.46 -1.93
C ILE A 66 -4.64 -4.89 -2.42
N GLN A 67 -4.66 -5.09 -3.74
CA GLN A 67 -4.61 -6.39 -4.39
C GLN A 67 -3.23 -6.58 -5.01
N THR A 68 -2.49 -7.59 -4.54
CA THR A 68 -1.11 -7.83 -4.92
C THR A 68 -0.72 -9.30 -4.71
N SER A 69 0.54 -9.66 -4.96
CA SER A 69 1.07 -10.98 -4.65
C SER A 69 1.41 -11.13 -3.16
N ARG A 70 1.45 -12.36 -2.67
CA ARG A 70 1.93 -12.67 -1.32
C ARG A 70 3.38 -12.27 -1.10
N ALA A 71 4.21 -12.29 -2.13
CA ALA A 71 5.59 -11.79 -2.06
C ALA A 71 5.64 -10.31 -1.67
N ILE A 72 4.82 -9.49 -2.32
CA ILE A 72 4.76 -8.04 -2.06
C ILE A 72 4.01 -7.75 -0.76
N ALA A 73 2.90 -8.45 -0.47
CA ALA A 73 2.19 -8.33 0.80
C ALA A 73 3.12 -8.56 2.00
N ALA A 74 4.00 -9.57 1.94
CA ALA A 74 4.98 -9.82 3.00
C ALA A 74 5.95 -8.64 3.22
N GLN A 75 6.28 -7.86 2.19
CA GLN A 75 7.09 -6.64 2.32
C GLN A 75 6.26 -5.49 2.92
N ILE A 76 5.02 -5.32 2.49
CA ILE A 76 4.09 -4.28 2.98
C ILE A 76 3.83 -4.49 4.48
N LEU A 77 3.57 -5.71 4.92
CA LEU A 77 3.31 -6.06 6.32
C LEU A 77 4.47 -5.72 7.29
N ARG A 78 5.66 -5.42 6.79
CA ARG A 78 6.79 -4.98 7.62
C ARG A 78 6.67 -3.52 8.08
N HIS A 79 5.75 -2.74 7.52
CA HIS A 79 5.48 -1.35 7.94
C HIS A 79 4.66 -1.32 9.23
N ARG A 80 5.35 -1.29 10.38
CA ARG A 80 4.75 -1.44 11.71
C ARG A 80 3.86 -0.28 12.17
N SER A 81 3.90 0.87 11.46
CA SER A 81 3.05 2.02 11.75
C SER A 81 1.64 1.91 11.17
N PHE A 82 1.30 0.77 10.58
CA PHE A 82 0.00 0.49 9.98
C PHE A 82 -0.69 -0.69 10.65
N SER A 83 -2.01 -0.71 10.52
CA SER A 83 -2.85 -1.86 10.84
C SER A 83 -3.28 -2.56 9.57
N PHE A 84 -3.33 -3.89 9.60
CA PHE A 84 -3.60 -4.71 8.43
C PHE A 84 -4.69 -5.75 8.69
N GLN A 85 -5.46 -6.03 7.64
CA GLN A 85 -6.31 -7.22 7.54
C GLN A 85 -6.05 -7.86 6.18
N GLU A 86 -5.61 -9.11 6.16
CA GLU A 86 -5.28 -9.81 4.92
C GLU A 86 -6.19 -11.01 4.68
N PHE A 87 -6.47 -11.29 3.40
CA PHE A 87 -7.21 -12.46 2.95
C PHE A 87 -6.64 -13.77 3.50
N SER A 88 -7.49 -14.57 4.11
CA SER A 88 -7.08 -15.83 4.72
C SER A 88 -7.27 -17.02 3.78
N GLN A 89 -6.17 -17.59 3.30
CA GLN A 89 -6.16 -18.85 2.54
C GLN A 89 -6.50 -20.09 3.40
N ARG A 90 -6.61 -19.96 4.71
CA ARG A 90 -7.13 -21.00 5.58
C ARG A 90 -8.65 -21.09 5.48
N TYR A 91 -9.31 -19.96 5.24
CA TYR A 91 -10.76 -19.85 5.16
C TYR A 91 -11.28 -20.03 3.74
N SER A 92 -10.71 -19.35 2.77
CA SER A 92 -11.17 -19.33 1.38
C SER A 92 -10.10 -19.80 0.40
N LYS A 93 -10.54 -20.31 -0.76
CA LYS A 93 -9.65 -20.61 -1.88
C LYS A 93 -9.09 -19.32 -2.47
N ALA A 94 -7.81 -19.33 -2.81
CA ALA A 94 -7.15 -18.29 -3.59
C ALA A 94 -6.17 -18.96 -4.55
N THR A 95 -6.50 -18.92 -5.83
CA THR A 95 -5.74 -19.56 -6.91
C THR A 95 -5.36 -18.59 -8.02
N GLU A 96 -5.84 -17.35 -7.94
CA GLU A 96 -5.38 -16.30 -8.85
C GLU A 96 -3.92 -15.97 -8.57
N MET A 97 -3.16 -15.69 -9.63
CA MET A 97 -1.74 -15.38 -9.55
C MET A 97 -1.46 -14.06 -10.23
N GLU A 98 -0.60 -13.26 -9.63
CA GLU A 98 -0.07 -12.06 -10.26
C GLU A 98 0.87 -12.46 -11.41
N PRO A 99 0.90 -11.70 -12.50
CA PRO A 99 1.84 -11.93 -13.58
C PRO A 99 3.28 -11.98 -13.07
N LEU A 100 4.07 -12.92 -13.60
CA LEU A 100 5.48 -13.03 -13.30
C LEU A 100 6.30 -12.43 -14.43
N GLU A 101 7.08 -11.39 -14.13
CA GLU A 101 8.03 -10.79 -15.03
C GLU A 101 9.45 -11.17 -14.59
N LEU A 102 10.14 -11.97 -15.40
CA LEU A 102 11.51 -12.36 -15.12
C LEU A 102 12.47 -11.22 -15.52
N ARG A 103 13.29 -10.78 -14.57
CA ARG A 103 14.27 -9.70 -14.77
C ARG A 103 15.67 -10.14 -14.36
N ALA A 104 16.67 -9.60 -15.03
CA ALA A 104 18.07 -9.79 -14.68
C ALA A 104 18.40 -9.09 -13.34
N PRO A 105 19.43 -9.54 -12.60
CA PRO A 105 19.88 -8.83 -11.40
C PRO A 105 20.49 -7.49 -11.79
N ALA A 106 20.32 -6.46 -10.95
CA ALA A 106 20.98 -5.19 -11.14
C ALA A 106 22.48 -5.30 -10.74
N GLU A 107 23.35 -4.61 -11.48
CA GLU A 107 24.80 -4.68 -11.27
C GLU A 107 25.25 -4.12 -9.92
N LYS A 108 24.68 -2.97 -9.49
CA LYS A 108 25.12 -2.24 -8.30
C LYS A 108 24.33 -2.59 -7.04
N ASN A 109 23.06 -2.94 -7.17
CA ASN A 109 22.18 -3.26 -6.05
C ASN A 109 21.73 -4.71 -6.12
N ARG A 110 22.32 -5.56 -5.27
CA ARG A 110 22.02 -7.01 -5.21
C ARG A 110 20.56 -7.36 -4.91
N GLN A 111 19.77 -6.40 -4.39
CA GLN A 111 18.35 -6.60 -4.08
C GLN A 111 17.42 -6.14 -5.20
N SER A 112 17.96 -5.45 -6.19
CA SER A 112 17.18 -4.91 -7.32
C SER A 112 17.34 -5.76 -8.57
N SER A 113 16.38 -5.60 -9.46
CA SER A 113 16.40 -6.17 -10.82
C SER A 113 16.56 -5.06 -11.86
N SER A 114 17.03 -5.44 -13.03
CA SER A 114 17.25 -4.54 -14.17
C SER A 114 16.32 -4.89 -15.33
N GLU A 115 16.88 -5.31 -16.44
CA GLU A 115 16.17 -5.53 -17.69
C GLU A 115 15.33 -6.83 -17.66
N ILE A 116 14.27 -6.85 -18.47
CA ILE A 116 13.43 -8.05 -18.65
C ILE A 116 14.25 -9.11 -19.39
N VAL A 117 14.24 -10.32 -18.85
CA VAL A 117 14.86 -11.49 -19.50
C VAL A 117 13.98 -11.96 -20.63
N GLN A 118 14.42 -11.75 -21.86
CA GLN A 118 13.75 -12.14 -23.10
C GLN A 118 14.04 -13.61 -23.47
N ASP A 119 13.83 -14.54 -22.51
CA ASP A 119 14.03 -15.98 -22.73
C ASP A 119 12.68 -16.71 -22.71
N GLU A 120 12.24 -17.10 -23.88
CA GLU A 120 10.94 -17.77 -24.07
C GLU A 120 10.88 -19.12 -23.34
N TYR A 121 11.99 -19.85 -23.25
CA TYR A 121 12.04 -21.13 -22.56
C TYR A 121 11.76 -20.97 -21.05
N PHE A 122 12.46 -20.06 -20.37
CA PHE A 122 12.22 -19.81 -18.96
C PHE A 122 10.85 -19.21 -18.67
N ASN A 123 10.35 -18.35 -19.52
CA ASN A 123 9.00 -17.80 -19.40
C ASN A 123 7.93 -18.91 -19.50
N LYS A 124 8.06 -19.82 -20.46
CA LYS A 124 7.17 -20.99 -20.61
C LYS A 124 7.26 -21.94 -19.40
N MET A 125 8.47 -22.24 -18.94
CA MET A 125 8.66 -23.08 -17.75
C MET A 125 8.03 -22.47 -16.51
N ALA A 126 8.21 -21.19 -16.28
CA ALA A 126 7.62 -20.49 -15.14
C ALA A 126 6.08 -20.53 -15.22
N ALA A 127 5.50 -20.23 -16.38
CA ALA A 127 4.04 -20.30 -16.58
C ALA A 127 3.49 -21.72 -16.34
N ALA A 128 4.16 -22.75 -16.85
CA ALA A 128 3.77 -24.15 -16.65
C ALA A 128 3.84 -24.56 -15.16
N PHE A 129 4.85 -24.10 -14.43
CA PHE A 129 4.99 -24.34 -13.00
C PHE A 129 3.84 -23.69 -12.21
N LEU A 130 3.49 -22.45 -12.52
CA LEU A 130 2.41 -21.72 -11.86
C LEU A 130 1.06 -22.42 -12.08
N GLU A 131 0.78 -22.78 -13.33
CA GLU A 131 -0.45 -23.50 -13.69
C GLU A 131 -0.49 -24.91 -13.02
N GLY A 132 0.62 -25.64 -13.04
CA GLY A 132 0.73 -26.94 -12.37
C GLY A 132 0.53 -26.85 -10.84
N SER A 133 1.03 -25.79 -10.21
CA SER A 133 0.80 -25.52 -8.79
C SER A 133 -0.67 -25.27 -8.47
N LYS A 134 -1.38 -24.50 -9.30
CA LYS A 134 -2.82 -24.25 -9.19
C LYS A 134 -3.62 -25.54 -9.32
N GLN A 135 -3.32 -26.35 -10.34
CA GLN A 135 -3.98 -27.64 -10.57
C GLN A 135 -3.76 -28.61 -9.41
N MET A 136 -2.54 -28.69 -8.89
CA MET A 136 -2.23 -29.54 -7.73
C MET A 136 -3.00 -29.06 -6.48
N TYR A 137 -3.06 -27.75 -6.24
CA TYR A 137 -3.85 -27.20 -5.14
C TYR A 137 -5.33 -27.61 -5.24
N ASP A 138 -5.94 -27.49 -6.42
CA ASP A 138 -7.33 -27.85 -6.65
C ASP A 138 -7.58 -29.37 -6.48
N GLN A 139 -6.64 -30.21 -6.91
CA GLN A 139 -6.69 -31.66 -6.69
C GLN A 139 -6.62 -32.00 -5.19
N LEU A 140 -5.72 -31.37 -4.43
CA LEU A 140 -5.62 -31.58 -2.98
C LEU A 140 -6.92 -31.19 -2.26
N ILE A 141 -7.51 -30.05 -2.62
CA ILE A 141 -8.80 -29.62 -2.06
C ILE A 141 -9.89 -30.62 -2.41
N SER A 142 -9.94 -31.07 -3.67
CA SER A 142 -10.93 -32.07 -4.14
C SER A 142 -10.77 -33.42 -3.46
N ALA A 143 -9.55 -33.79 -3.10
CA ALA A 143 -9.23 -35.02 -2.33
C ALA A 143 -9.51 -34.88 -0.82
N GLY A 144 -10.04 -33.73 -0.35
CA GLY A 144 -10.39 -33.50 1.04
C GLY A 144 -9.23 -33.00 1.92
N VAL A 145 -8.11 -32.57 1.34
CA VAL A 145 -7.01 -31.97 2.09
C VAL A 145 -7.44 -30.59 2.61
N ALA A 146 -7.18 -30.33 3.90
CA ALA A 146 -7.50 -29.05 4.52
C ALA A 146 -6.79 -27.89 3.81
N LYS A 147 -7.50 -26.75 3.62
CA LYS A 147 -6.96 -25.56 2.95
C LYS A 147 -5.66 -25.05 3.57
N GLU A 148 -5.52 -25.16 4.89
CA GLU A 148 -4.30 -24.74 5.59
C GLU A 148 -3.06 -25.56 5.23
N CYS A 149 -3.25 -26.82 4.79
CA CYS A 149 -2.18 -27.69 4.30
C CYS A 149 -1.99 -27.52 2.79
N ALA A 150 -3.06 -27.58 2.01
CA ALA A 150 -3.01 -27.46 0.56
C ALA A 150 -2.34 -26.15 0.09
N ARG A 151 -2.60 -25.02 0.77
CA ARG A 151 -2.00 -23.71 0.43
C ARG A 151 -0.48 -23.68 0.49
N MET A 152 0.18 -24.63 1.15
CA MET A 152 1.63 -24.64 1.32
C MET A 152 2.38 -24.89 0.00
N ILE A 153 1.70 -25.39 -1.03
CA ILE A 153 2.30 -25.60 -2.36
C ILE A 153 2.13 -24.38 -3.29
N LEU A 154 1.35 -23.38 -2.89
CA LEU A 154 1.11 -22.21 -3.72
C LEU A 154 2.33 -21.30 -3.75
N PRO A 155 2.73 -20.80 -4.94
CA PRO A 155 3.90 -19.93 -5.08
C PRO A 155 3.64 -18.53 -4.50
N LEU A 156 4.72 -17.78 -4.26
CA LEU A 156 4.68 -16.43 -3.67
C LEU A 156 3.96 -15.39 -4.52
N ASN A 157 3.82 -15.62 -5.84
CA ASN A 157 3.05 -14.74 -6.71
C ASN A 157 1.53 -15.02 -6.66
N THR A 158 1.07 -15.94 -5.82
CA THR A 158 -0.36 -16.09 -5.52
C THR A 158 -0.92 -14.77 -5.03
N GLN A 159 -2.03 -14.35 -5.64
CA GLN A 159 -2.70 -13.09 -5.32
C GLN A 159 -3.26 -13.09 -3.91
N THR A 160 -3.21 -11.95 -3.28
CA THR A 160 -3.87 -11.68 -2.00
C THR A 160 -4.51 -10.28 -2.03
N THR A 161 -5.53 -10.10 -1.21
CA THR A 161 -6.14 -8.80 -0.95
C THR A 161 -5.89 -8.44 0.50
N MET A 162 -5.46 -7.22 0.75
CA MET A 162 -5.25 -6.72 2.09
C MET A 162 -5.80 -5.30 2.26
N TYR A 163 -6.30 -5.02 3.46
CA TYR A 163 -6.60 -3.67 3.89
C TYR A 163 -5.42 -3.15 4.69
N MET A 164 -5.01 -1.91 4.37
CA MET A 164 -3.91 -1.22 5.04
C MET A 164 -4.43 0.13 5.55
N ASN A 165 -4.43 0.31 6.87
CA ASN A 165 -4.89 1.52 7.52
C ASN A 165 -3.77 2.18 8.33
N GLY A 166 -3.63 3.48 8.19
CA GLY A 166 -2.63 4.24 8.93
C GLY A 166 -2.90 5.73 8.98
N SER A 167 -2.17 6.42 9.86
CA SER A 167 -2.21 7.87 9.93
C SER A 167 -1.62 8.52 8.68
N ILE A 168 -2.00 9.76 8.41
CA ILE A 168 -1.47 10.53 7.27
C ILE A 168 0.04 10.68 7.35
N ARG A 169 0.60 10.82 8.56
CA ARG A 169 2.06 10.76 8.76
C ARG A 169 2.66 9.44 8.26
N SER A 170 2.06 8.31 8.62
CA SER A 170 2.55 7.00 8.20
C SER A 170 2.48 6.84 6.69
N TRP A 171 1.40 7.31 6.05
CA TRP A 171 1.24 7.28 4.60
C TRP A 171 2.27 8.14 3.87
N ILE A 172 2.53 9.37 4.34
CA ILE A 172 3.58 10.23 3.78
C ILE A 172 4.93 9.48 3.79
N HIS A 173 5.31 8.91 4.94
CA HIS A 173 6.57 8.19 5.06
C HIS A 173 6.62 6.92 4.18
N TYR A 174 5.50 6.16 4.09
CA TYR A 174 5.42 4.96 3.25
C TYR A 174 5.58 5.29 1.77
N ILE A 175 4.84 6.28 1.29
CA ILE A 175 4.86 6.71 -0.11
C ILE A 175 6.25 7.19 -0.49
N ASP A 176 6.83 8.09 0.31
CA ASP A 176 8.16 8.65 0.09
C ASP A 176 9.23 7.54 -0.02
N LEU A 177 9.21 6.59 0.92
CA LEU A 177 10.15 5.48 0.95
C LEU A 177 9.94 4.47 -0.20
N ARG A 178 8.68 4.19 -0.59
CA ARG A 178 8.38 3.08 -1.50
C ARG A 178 8.20 3.46 -2.96
N THR A 179 8.13 4.75 -3.27
CA THR A 179 8.20 5.24 -4.66
C THR A 179 9.64 5.43 -5.16
N GLU A 180 10.64 5.24 -4.29
CA GLU A 180 12.05 5.29 -4.70
C GLU A 180 12.42 4.17 -5.68
N GLU A 181 13.36 4.45 -6.59
CA GLU A 181 13.85 3.51 -7.62
C GLU A 181 14.43 2.20 -7.04
N ASN A 182 14.96 2.25 -5.82
CA ASN A 182 15.50 1.09 -5.12
C ASN A 182 14.43 0.10 -4.65
N THR A 183 13.17 0.49 -4.65
CA THR A 183 12.06 -0.38 -4.27
C THR A 183 11.81 -1.39 -5.37
N GLN A 184 11.53 -2.65 -5.01
CA GLN A 184 11.13 -3.67 -5.98
C GLN A 184 9.97 -3.15 -6.84
N LYS A 185 10.04 -3.32 -8.17
CA LYS A 185 9.12 -2.75 -9.16
C LYS A 185 7.64 -2.91 -8.76
N GLU A 186 7.23 -4.13 -8.42
CA GLU A 186 5.84 -4.44 -8.07
C GLU A 186 5.38 -3.70 -6.78
N HIS A 187 6.27 -3.55 -5.80
CA HIS A 187 5.97 -2.77 -4.58
C HIS A 187 5.92 -1.27 -4.88
N ARG A 188 6.80 -0.77 -5.76
CA ARG A 188 6.81 0.63 -6.19
C ARG A 188 5.53 0.98 -6.95
N GLU A 189 5.07 0.13 -7.85
CA GLU A 189 3.80 0.32 -8.57
C GLU A 189 2.60 0.41 -7.60
N ILE A 190 2.58 -0.40 -6.54
CA ILE A 190 1.58 -0.27 -5.46
C ILE A 190 1.72 1.08 -4.75
N ALA A 191 2.94 1.48 -4.40
CA ALA A 191 3.16 2.76 -3.69
C ALA A 191 2.78 3.97 -4.56
N GLU A 192 3.02 3.92 -5.86
CA GLU A 192 2.60 4.94 -6.82
C GLU A 192 1.07 5.00 -6.95
N ALA A 193 0.40 3.84 -7.00
CA ALA A 193 -1.05 3.78 -6.99
C ALA A 193 -1.65 4.32 -5.68
N VAL A 194 -1.04 4.02 -4.54
CA VAL A 194 -1.41 4.61 -3.23
C VAL A 194 -1.19 6.12 -3.24
N LYS A 195 -0.07 6.60 -3.82
CA LYS A 195 0.21 8.03 -3.96
C LYS A 195 -0.89 8.74 -4.76
N ALA A 196 -1.35 8.15 -5.85
CA ALA A 196 -2.44 8.71 -6.65
C ALA A 196 -3.73 8.86 -5.81
N VAL A 197 -4.11 7.81 -5.06
CA VAL A 197 -5.26 7.86 -4.13
C VAL A 197 -5.04 8.93 -3.05
N PHE A 198 -3.83 9.05 -2.52
CA PHE A 198 -3.49 10.05 -1.50
C PHE A 198 -3.62 11.49 -2.05
N VAL A 199 -3.07 11.76 -3.24
CA VAL A 199 -3.12 13.08 -3.88
C VAL A 199 -4.57 13.53 -4.13
N GLU A 200 -5.45 12.62 -4.54
CA GLU A 200 -6.87 12.91 -4.74
C GLU A 200 -7.59 13.31 -3.43
N ASN A 201 -7.24 12.70 -2.30
CA ASN A 201 -7.93 12.87 -1.03
C ASN A 201 -7.25 13.87 -0.06
N PHE A 202 -5.99 14.21 -0.31
CA PHE A 202 -5.18 15.13 0.48
C PHE A 202 -4.43 16.13 -0.42
N PRO A 203 -5.16 16.95 -1.21
CA PRO A 203 -4.54 17.84 -2.21
C PRO A 203 -3.62 18.89 -1.60
N THR A 204 -3.99 19.47 -0.46
CA THR A 204 -3.19 20.51 0.22
C THR A 204 -1.90 19.95 0.80
N VAL A 205 -1.97 18.77 1.43
CA VAL A 205 -0.80 18.06 1.96
C VAL A 205 0.11 17.66 0.81
N SER A 206 -0.46 17.15 -0.29
CA SER A 206 0.28 16.73 -1.49
C SER A 206 1.00 17.90 -2.17
N GLU A 207 0.35 19.06 -2.28
CA GLU A 207 0.97 20.28 -2.78
C GLU A 207 2.16 20.71 -1.90
N ALA A 208 1.99 20.62 -0.57
CA ALA A 208 3.04 20.98 0.38
C ALA A 208 4.25 20.00 0.37
N LEU A 209 4.03 18.78 -0.10
CA LEU A 209 5.06 17.75 -0.31
C LEU A 209 5.64 17.77 -1.73
N GLU A 210 5.15 18.68 -2.60
CA GLU A 210 5.52 18.77 -4.02
C GLU A 210 5.20 17.49 -4.82
N TRP A 211 4.20 16.73 -4.35
CA TRP A 211 3.68 15.57 -5.05
C TRP A 211 2.69 16.00 -6.14
N LYS A 212 2.90 15.47 -7.33
CA LYS A 212 2.06 15.71 -8.49
C LYS A 212 1.30 14.44 -8.88
#